data_65f78aa13a133803ea7219f5a4e01604
#
_entry.id   65f78aa13a133803ea7219f5a4e01604
#
_cell.length_a   1.000
_cell.length_b   1.000
_cell.length_c   1.000
_cell.angle_alpha   90.00
_cell.angle_beta   90.00
_cell.angle_gamma   90.00
#
_symmetry.space_group_name_H-M   'P 1'
#
loop_
_entity.id
_entity.type
_entity.pdbx_description
1 polymer ?
#
loop_
_entity_poly.entity_id
_entity_poly.type
_entity_poly.pdbx_seq_one_letter_code
_entity_poly.pdbx_strand_id
1 'polypeptide(L)'
;MGTTLRYNTLGRTDLKVSALCLGSMTWGTQNTAAEGHAQIDMALDHGINFIDTAEMYPTTPLSKETQGDTERIIGGWVEKSGRRDDVIIATKVTGEGYRNVRDGAPISPSTIGIALENSLQSMKTDYVDLYQLHWPNRGSYMFRKNWRYDPTKQDRDAILEDMASILECLEGYRREGKIRHFGLSNESAWGTAQWLRLSEDRNLPRV
;
A
#
# COMPACT_ATOMS: atom_id res chain seq x y z
N MET A 1 26.50 -18.65 15.84
CA MET A 1 25.07 -18.93 16.06
C MET A 1 24.29 -18.00 15.16
N GLY A 2 23.66 -18.51 14.09
CA GLY A 2 22.83 -17.69 13.21
C GLY A 2 21.59 -17.22 13.97
N THR A 3 21.36 -15.93 14.03
CA THR A 3 20.11 -15.37 14.59
C THR A 3 18.98 -15.75 13.67
N THR A 4 18.05 -16.60 14.13
CA THR A 4 16.84 -16.94 13.40
C THR A 4 15.99 -15.67 13.25
N LEU A 5 15.58 -15.34 12.01
CA LEU A 5 14.71 -14.21 11.75
C LEU A 5 13.38 -14.38 12.48
N ARG A 6 12.96 -13.35 13.21
CA ARG A 6 11.70 -13.36 13.94
C ARG A 6 10.54 -13.06 12.99
N TYR A 7 9.40 -13.72 13.23
CA TYR A 7 8.13 -13.44 12.57
C TYR A 7 7.13 -12.88 13.58
N ASN A 8 6.28 -11.98 13.09
CA ASN A 8 5.20 -11.39 13.87
C ASN A 8 3.87 -11.60 13.14
N THR A 9 2.78 -11.61 13.88
CA THR A 9 1.47 -11.45 13.27
C THR A 9 1.26 -9.98 12.92
N LEU A 10 0.84 -9.68 11.69
CA LEU A 10 0.57 -8.32 11.25
C LEU A 10 -0.75 -7.83 11.88
N GLY A 11 -0.64 -7.00 12.91
CA GLY A 11 -1.80 -6.51 13.66
C GLY A 11 -2.67 -7.64 14.21
N ARG A 12 -3.96 -7.65 13.85
CA ARG A 12 -4.95 -8.67 14.24
C ARG A 12 -5.28 -9.64 13.10
N THR A 13 -4.46 -9.65 12.06
CA THR A 13 -4.65 -10.49 10.87
C THR A 13 -4.09 -11.90 11.12
N ASP A 14 -4.31 -12.79 10.17
CA ASP A 14 -3.68 -14.13 10.11
C ASP A 14 -2.30 -14.11 9.44
N LEU A 15 -1.87 -12.96 8.91
CA LEU A 15 -0.61 -12.83 8.18
C LEU A 15 0.60 -12.93 9.12
N LYS A 16 1.48 -13.88 8.84
CA LYS A 16 2.78 -14.05 9.50
C LYS A 16 3.87 -13.39 8.67
N VAL A 17 4.28 -12.19 9.08
CA VAL A 17 5.30 -11.41 8.38
C VAL A 17 6.65 -11.51 9.08
N SER A 18 7.71 -11.52 8.30
CA SER A 18 9.08 -11.37 8.82
C SER A 18 9.23 -10.01 9.52
N ALA A 19 10.07 -9.98 10.56
CA ALA A 19 10.36 -8.74 11.30
C ALA A 19 11.06 -7.68 10.43
N LEU A 20 11.64 -8.09 9.30
CA LEU A 20 12.17 -7.22 8.27
C LEU A 20 11.23 -7.23 7.06
N CYS A 21 11.09 -6.09 6.40
CA CYS A 21 10.31 -5.93 5.19
C CYS A 21 11.24 -5.46 4.06
N LEU A 22 11.11 -6.05 2.88
CA LEU A 22 11.83 -5.63 1.69
C LEU A 22 11.11 -4.44 1.05
N GLY A 23 11.72 -3.25 1.11
CA GLY A 23 11.23 -2.07 0.40
C GLY A 23 11.68 -2.08 -1.06
N SER A 24 10.84 -1.55 -1.95
CA SER A 24 11.05 -1.65 -3.40
C SER A 24 11.03 -0.30 -4.14
N MET A 25 10.98 0.82 -3.43
CA MET A 25 10.69 2.15 -4.00
C MET A 25 11.72 2.69 -5.00
N THR A 26 12.81 1.98 -5.25
CA THR A 26 13.86 2.36 -6.22
C THR A 26 13.94 1.44 -7.44
N TRP A 27 13.13 0.36 -7.47
CA TRP A 27 13.15 -0.59 -8.58
C TRP A 27 12.47 -0.01 -9.82
N GLY A 28 13.19 -0.01 -10.92
CA GLY A 28 12.78 0.63 -12.18
C GLY A 28 13.50 1.96 -12.46
N THR A 29 14.27 2.48 -11.47
CA THR A 29 15.12 3.66 -11.67
C THR A 29 16.57 3.41 -11.23
N GLN A 30 16.81 3.18 -9.94
CA GLN A 30 18.15 2.90 -9.42
C GLN A 30 18.52 1.41 -9.51
N ASN A 31 17.52 0.54 -9.59
CA ASN A 31 17.71 -0.90 -9.74
C ASN A 31 16.97 -1.39 -10.99
N THR A 32 17.59 -2.28 -11.70
CA THR A 32 17.00 -3.00 -12.83
C THR A 32 15.99 -4.06 -12.36
N ALA A 33 15.17 -4.57 -13.27
CA ALA A 33 14.26 -5.68 -12.98
C ALA A 33 15.03 -6.94 -12.51
N ALA A 34 16.19 -7.23 -13.11
CA ALA A 34 17.01 -8.37 -12.72
C ALA A 34 17.55 -8.23 -11.27
N GLU A 35 17.97 -7.04 -10.89
CA GLU A 35 18.41 -6.76 -9.51
C GLU A 35 17.24 -6.84 -8.53
N GLY A 36 16.06 -6.31 -8.87
CA GLY A 36 14.85 -6.44 -8.06
C GLY A 36 14.47 -7.91 -7.81
N HIS A 37 14.48 -8.74 -8.88
CA HIS A 37 14.24 -10.17 -8.75
C HIS A 37 15.27 -10.87 -7.85
N ALA A 38 16.56 -10.57 -8.05
CA ALA A 38 17.63 -11.13 -7.19
C ALA A 38 17.48 -10.71 -5.72
N GLN A 39 17.01 -9.48 -5.45
CA GLN A 39 16.73 -9.02 -4.10
C GLN A 39 15.55 -9.77 -3.47
N ILE A 40 14.49 -10.08 -4.23
CA ILE A 40 13.37 -10.89 -3.73
C ILE A 40 13.85 -12.31 -3.39
N ASP A 41 14.58 -12.95 -4.29
CA ASP A 41 15.11 -14.31 -4.07
C ASP A 41 16.02 -14.34 -2.83
N MET A 42 16.95 -13.39 -2.73
CA MET A 42 17.83 -13.26 -1.56
C MET A 42 17.04 -13.01 -0.26
N ALA A 43 16.01 -12.17 -0.30
CA ALA A 43 15.15 -11.92 0.85
C ALA A 43 14.48 -13.21 1.34
N LEU A 44 13.90 -13.98 0.44
CA LEU A 44 13.27 -15.27 0.74
C LEU A 44 14.27 -16.30 1.28
N ASP A 45 15.47 -16.39 0.70
CA ASP A 45 16.55 -17.28 1.16
C ASP A 45 16.97 -16.96 2.61
N HIS A 46 16.78 -15.71 3.04
CA HIS A 46 17.04 -15.25 4.41
C HIS A 46 15.77 -15.21 5.28
N GLY A 47 14.64 -15.72 4.78
CA GLY A 47 13.36 -15.77 5.51
C GLY A 47 12.57 -14.47 5.53
N ILE A 48 12.92 -13.47 4.72
CA ILE A 48 12.15 -12.23 4.57
C ILE A 48 11.05 -12.48 3.55
N ASN A 49 9.80 -12.51 3.99
CA ASN A 49 8.62 -12.81 3.17
C ASN A 49 7.70 -11.60 2.92
N PHE A 50 8.04 -10.42 3.43
CA PHE A 50 7.19 -9.24 3.36
C PHE A 50 7.82 -8.21 2.42
N ILE A 51 7.07 -7.82 1.37
CA ILE A 51 7.49 -6.85 0.34
C ILE A 51 6.56 -5.64 0.37
N ASP A 52 7.13 -4.44 0.46
CA ASP A 52 6.41 -3.18 0.39
C ASP A 52 6.63 -2.49 -0.94
N THR A 53 5.55 -2.18 -1.64
CA THR A 53 5.50 -1.42 -2.89
C THR A 53 4.38 -0.38 -2.88
N ALA A 54 4.15 0.32 -3.98
CA ALA A 54 3.03 1.23 -4.20
C ALA A 54 2.81 1.48 -5.70
N GLU A 55 1.57 1.82 -6.10
CA GLU A 55 1.23 2.13 -7.50
C GLU A 55 2.07 3.26 -8.10
N MET A 56 2.53 4.22 -7.27
CA MET A 56 3.32 5.35 -7.73
C MET A 56 4.83 5.08 -7.80
N TYR A 57 5.30 3.93 -7.31
CA TYR A 57 6.74 3.65 -7.30
C TYR A 57 7.28 3.29 -8.70
N PRO A 58 8.52 3.65 -8.98
CA PRO A 58 9.58 4.19 -8.13
C PRO A 58 9.48 5.68 -7.83
N THR A 59 10.22 6.13 -6.81
CA THR A 59 10.16 7.54 -6.35
C THR A 59 11.45 8.33 -6.58
N THR A 60 12.52 7.71 -7.07
CA THR A 60 13.83 8.37 -7.14
C THR A 60 14.50 8.12 -8.49
N PRO A 61 14.34 9.05 -9.44
CA PRO A 61 13.47 10.23 -9.38
C PRO A 61 11.98 9.89 -9.56
N LEU A 62 11.09 10.80 -9.12
CA LEU A 62 9.67 10.73 -9.47
C LEU A 62 9.51 11.10 -10.95
N SER A 63 8.90 10.21 -11.74
CA SER A 63 8.66 10.42 -13.17
C SER A 63 7.34 9.78 -13.58
N LYS A 64 6.68 10.37 -14.57
CA LYS A 64 5.47 9.80 -15.16
C LYS A 64 5.80 8.55 -16.00
N GLU A 65 6.96 8.54 -16.61
CA GLU A 65 7.41 7.48 -17.52
C GLU A 65 7.70 6.16 -16.78
N THR A 66 8.21 6.26 -15.55
CA THR A 66 8.56 5.07 -14.74
C THR A 66 7.51 4.72 -13.68
N GLN A 67 6.47 5.52 -13.56
CA GLN A 67 5.40 5.27 -12.59
C GLN A 67 4.79 3.88 -12.77
N GLY A 68 4.73 3.11 -11.67
CA GLY A 68 4.23 1.73 -11.64
C GLY A 68 5.25 0.66 -12.06
N ASP A 69 6.50 1.04 -12.45
CA ASP A 69 7.52 0.05 -12.84
C ASP A 69 7.84 -0.92 -11.70
N THR A 70 7.82 -0.46 -10.47
CA THR A 70 8.10 -1.31 -9.31
C THR A 70 7.11 -2.47 -9.18
N GLU A 71 5.81 -2.21 -9.34
CA GLU A 71 4.79 -3.27 -9.34
C GLU A 71 4.95 -4.19 -10.56
N ARG A 72 5.29 -3.66 -11.74
CA ARG A 72 5.59 -4.48 -12.94
C ARG A 72 6.79 -5.40 -12.74
N ILE A 73 7.82 -4.93 -12.05
CA ILE A 73 9.00 -5.75 -11.71
C ILE A 73 8.61 -6.89 -10.76
N ILE A 74 7.83 -6.61 -9.72
CA ILE A 74 7.31 -7.65 -8.82
C ILE A 74 6.46 -8.66 -9.61
N GLY A 75 5.57 -8.19 -10.48
CA GLY A 75 4.74 -9.05 -11.33
C GLY A 75 5.56 -9.95 -12.26
N GLY A 76 6.65 -9.42 -12.84
CA GLY A 76 7.59 -10.21 -13.62
C GLY A 76 8.27 -11.32 -12.82
N TRP A 77 8.58 -11.06 -11.56
CA TRP A 77 9.09 -12.08 -10.64
C TRP A 77 8.03 -13.13 -10.30
N VAL A 78 6.81 -12.71 -9.98
CA VAL A 78 5.68 -13.62 -9.69
C VAL A 78 5.44 -14.57 -10.85
N GLU A 79 5.34 -14.04 -12.07
CA GLU A 79 5.11 -14.85 -13.30
C GLU A 79 6.26 -15.83 -13.55
N LYS A 80 7.50 -15.37 -13.44
CA LYS A 80 8.69 -16.17 -13.71
C LYS A 80 8.93 -17.26 -12.68
N SER A 81 8.71 -16.95 -11.41
CA SER A 81 9.01 -17.86 -10.30
C SER A 81 7.85 -18.82 -9.98
N GLY A 82 6.60 -18.41 -10.22
CA GLY A 82 5.41 -19.13 -9.77
C GLY A 82 5.24 -19.14 -8.23
N ARG A 83 5.96 -18.26 -7.51
CA ARG A 83 6.07 -18.29 -6.04
C ARG A 83 5.26 -17.17 -5.36
N ARG A 84 4.08 -16.83 -5.93
CA ARG A 84 3.22 -15.77 -5.36
C ARG A 84 2.89 -16.01 -3.89
N ASP A 85 2.66 -17.25 -3.51
CA ASP A 85 2.24 -17.64 -2.15
C ASP A 85 3.39 -17.63 -1.13
N ASP A 86 4.64 -17.53 -1.57
CA ASP A 86 5.81 -17.43 -0.69
C ASP A 86 6.00 -16.01 -0.14
N VAL A 87 5.33 -15.03 -0.70
CA VAL A 87 5.49 -13.61 -0.36
C VAL A 87 4.18 -12.98 0.10
N ILE A 88 4.29 -12.08 1.05
CA ILE A 88 3.23 -11.15 1.47
C ILE A 88 3.50 -9.82 0.80
N ILE A 89 2.61 -9.38 -0.08
CA ILE A 89 2.76 -8.13 -0.84
C ILE A 89 1.85 -7.05 -0.25
N ALA A 90 2.47 -5.95 0.18
CA ALA A 90 1.79 -4.73 0.54
C ALA A 90 1.94 -3.72 -0.61
N THR A 91 0.82 -3.22 -1.15
CA THR A 91 0.82 -2.09 -2.09
C THR A 91 -0.06 -0.96 -1.58
N LYS A 92 -0.08 0.19 -2.28
CA LYS A 92 -0.73 1.40 -1.78
C LYS A 92 -1.40 2.17 -2.91
N VAL A 93 -2.62 2.63 -2.66
CA VAL A 93 -3.28 3.61 -3.51
C VAL A 93 -2.75 5.01 -3.21
N THR A 94 -2.35 5.73 -4.24
CA THR A 94 -1.80 7.09 -4.15
C THR A 94 -2.87 8.09 -3.70
N GLY A 95 -2.54 8.92 -2.73
CA GLY A 95 -3.42 9.98 -2.24
C GLY A 95 -3.48 11.20 -3.16
N GLU A 96 -4.27 12.18 -2.75
CA GLU A 96 -4.50 13.43 -3.48
C GLU A 96 -3.22 14.21 -3.76
N GLY A 97 -3.17 14.88 -4.93
CA GLY A 97 -2.17 15.87 -5.30
C GLY A 97 -0.95 15.35 -6.06
N TYR A 98 -0.79 14.05 -6.26
CA TYR A 98 0.27 13.50 -7.10
C TYR A 98 -0.20 13.35 -8.56
N ARG A 99 0.09 14.36 -9.37
CA ARG A 99 -0.49 14.50 -10.73
C ARG A 99 -0.10 13.40 -11.73
N ASN A 100 0.99 12.67 -11.49
CA ASN A 100 1.37 11.57 -12.38
C ASN A 100 0.43 10.37 -12.26
N VAL A 101 -0.36 10.29 -11.21
CA VAL A 101 -1.35 9.25 -10.96
C VAL A 101 -2.74 9.88 -10.95
N ARG A 102 -3.62 9.45 -11.85
CA ARG A 102 -5.02 9.92 -11.96
C ARG A 102 -5.19 11.44 -11.85
N ASP A 103 -4.24 12.21 -12.44
CA ASP A 103 -4.20 13.68 -12.41
C ASP A 103 -4.23 14.28 -10.98
N GLY A 104 -3.83 13.51 -9.99
CA GLY A 104 -3.82 13.92 -8.59
C GLY A 104 -5.17 13.79 -7.89
N ALA A 105 -6.09 13.00 -8.43
CA ALA A 105 -7.39 12.76 -7.82
C ALA A 105 -7.27 12.16 -6.40
N PRO A 106 -8.21 12.50 -5.50
CA PRO A 106 -8.23 11.94 -4.15
C PRO A 106 -8.52 10.43 -4.13
N ILE A 107 -8.22 9.78 -3.03
CA ILE A 107 -8.67 8.42 -2.75
C ILE A 107 -10.19 8.46 -2.60
N SER A 108 -10.88 7.64 -3.37
CA SER A 108 -12.34 7.49 -3.35
C SER A 108 -12.72 6.08 -3.80
N PRO A 109 -13.96 5.62 -3.60
CA PRO A 109 -14.39 4.32 -4.12
C PRO A 109 -14.05 4.11 -5.59
N SER A 110 -14.24 5.10 -6.44
CA SER A 110 -13.94 5.01 -7.88
C SER A 110 -12.44 4.92 -8.17
N THR A 111 -11.62 5.74 -7.50
CA THR A 111 -10.17 5.74 -7.72
C THR A 111 -9.49 4.53 -7.11
N ILE A 112 -9.99 3.98 -6.00
CA ILE A 112 -9.55 2.71 -5.41
C ILE A 112 -9.74 1.57 -6.42
N GLY A 113 -10.93 1.48 -7.05
CA GLY A 113 -11.21 0.44 -8.04
C GLY A 113 -10.22 0.44 -9.19
N ILE A 114 -9.98 1.62 -9.79
CA ILE A 114 -9.00 1.79 -10.88
C ILE A 114 -7.57 1.43 -10.41
N ALA A 115 -7.16 1.92 -9.25
CA ALA A 115 -5.82 1.70 -8.71
C ALA A 115 -5.58 0.22 -8.40
N LEU A 116 -6.54 -0.43 -7.74
CA LEU A 116 -6.44 -1.84 -7.37
C LEU A 116 -6.34 -2.75 -8.60
N GLU A 117 -7.22 -2.57 -9.59
CA GLU A 117 -7.17 -3.36 -10.83
C GLU A 117 -5.84 -3.17 -11.57
N ASN A 118 -5.33 -1.95 -11.66
CA ASN A 118 -4.03 -1.67 -12.25
C ASN A 118 -2.88 -2.35 -11.49
N SER A 119 -2.92 -2.31 -10.14
CA SER A 119 -1.92 -2.96 -9.29
C SER A 119 -1.95 -4.48 -9.45
N LEU A 120 -3.13 -5.10 -9.43
CA LEU A 120 -3.30 -6.54 -9.65
C LEU A 120 -2.76 -6.98 -11.02
N GLN A 121 -3.12 -6.23 -12.06
CA GLN A 121 -2.63 -6.49 -13.43
C GLN A 121 -1.11 -6.32 -13.52
N SER A 122 -0.55 -5.27 -12.94
CA SER A 122 0.90 -5.01 -12.93
C SER A 122 1.66 -6.09 -12.19
N MET A 123 1.16 -6.53 -11.04
CA MET A 123 1.78 -7.57 -10.22
C MET A 123 1.43 -9.01 -10.64
N LYS A 124 0.58 -9.17 -11.69
CA LYS A 124 0.18 -10.48 -12.24
C LYS A 124 -0.36 -11.43 -11.17
N THR A 125 -1.27 -10.93 -10.37
CA THR A 125 -1.89 -11.67 -9.26
C THR A 125 -3.34 -11.26 -9.11
N ASP A 126 -4.18 -12.16 -8.60
CA ASP A 126 -5.61 -11.90 -8.38
C ASP A 126 -5.89 -11.21 -7.04
N TYR A 127 -4.89 -11.12 -6.16
CA TYR A 127 -5.03 -10.54 -4.84
C TYR A 127 -3.75 -9.86 -4.35
N VAL A 128 -3.94 -8.92 -3.41
CA VAL A 128 -2.86 -8.37 -2.57
C VAL A 128 -3.12 -8.70 -1.10
N ASP A 129 -2.06 -8.89 -0.33
CA ASP A 129 -2.17 -9.27 1.08
C ASP A 129 -2.52 -8.07 1.96
N LEU A 130 -1.90 -6.92 1.68
CA LEU A 130 -2.16 -5.66 2.38
C LEU A 130 -2.32 -4.52 1.38
N TYR A 131 -3.49 -3.88 1.34
CA TYR A 131 -3.73 -2.70 0.53
C TYR A 131 -3.80 -1.45 1.40
N GLN A 132 -2.93 -0.47 1.14
CA GLN A 132 -2.76 0.67 2.02
C GLN A 132 -3.23 1.97 1.37
N LEU A 133 -3.81 2.87 2.17
CA LEU A 133 -4.05 4.26 1.79
C LEU A 133 -2.73 5.01 1.98
N HIS A 134 -2.11 5.49 0.89
CA HIS A 134 -0.72 5.98 0.91
C HIS A 134 -0.55 7.26 1.72
N TRP A 135 -1.55 8.15 1.70
CA TRP A 135 -1.70 9.31 2.58
C TRP A 135 -3.14 9.81 2.57
N PRO A 136 -3.57 10.55 3.61
CA PRO A 136 -4.96 11.00 3.72
C PRO A 136 -5.33 12.10 2.74
N ASN A 137 -6.58 12.11 2.25
CA ASN A 137 -7.13 13.13 1.36
C ASN A 137 -7.13 14.53 1.97
N ARG A 138 -7.37 14.65 3.28
CA ARG A 138 -7.44 15.91 4.01
C ARG A 138 -6.12 16.66 4.15
N GLY A 139 -5.08 16.19 3.49
CA GLY A 139 -3.72 16.68 3.67
C GLY A 139 -3.03 16.08 4.90
N SER A 140 -1.74 16.29 4.96
CA SER A 140 -0.88 15.72 5.99
C SER A 140 0.31 16.65 6.23
N TYR A 141 0.85 16.64 7.44
CA TYR A 141 2.13 17.30 7.76
C TYR A 141 3.35 16.53 7.23
N MET A 142 3.15 15.34 6.67
CA MET A 142 4.19 14.52 6.06
C MET A 142 4.77 15.17 4.80
N PHE A 143 5.81 14.59 4.23
CA PHE A 143 6.45 15.02 2.97
C PHE A 143 6.91 16.48 2.99
N ARG A 144 7.52 16.92 4.12
CA ARG A 144 8.04 18.30 4.34
C ARG A 144 6.97 19.39 4.32
N LYS A 145 5.69 19.03 4.54
CA LYS A 145 4.57 20.00 4.61
C LYS A 145 4.31 20.52 6.02
N ASN A 146 5.06 20.08 7.03
CA ASN A 146 4.85 20.41 8.45
C ASN A 146 4.76 21.90 8.76
N TRP A 147 5.45 22.77 8.01
CA TRP A 147 5.38 24.23 8.17
C TRP A 147 4.15 24.90 7.52
N ARG A 148 3.45 24.18 6.62
CA ARG A 148 2.33 24.71 5.84
C ARG A 148 1.02 23.98 6.14
N TYR A 149 1.08 22.93 6.93
CA TYR A 149 -0.08 22.15 7.28
C TYR A 149 -0.94 22.90 8.29
N ASP A 150 -2.18 23.21 7.90
CA ASP A 150 -3.16 23.91 8.71
C ASP A 150 -4.45 23.06 8.80
N PRO A 151 -4.68 22.35 9.91
CA PRO A 151 -5.89 21.54 10.10
C PRO A 151 -7.13 22.37 10.44
N THR A 152 -6.99 23.66 10.75
CA THR A 152 -8.11 24.48 11.26
C THR A 152 -9.18 24.76 10.21
N LYS A 153 -8.85 24.57 8.92
CA LYS A 153 -9.74 24.77 7.79
C LYS A 153 -10.43 23.50 7.30
N GLN A 154 -10.19 22.38 7.98
CA GLN A 154 -10.74 21.08 7.59
C GLN A 154 -12.20 20.97 8.06
N ASP A 155 -13.06 20.46 7.16
CA ASP A 155 -14.41 20.05 7.50
C ASP A 155 -14.37 18.62 8.09
N ARG A 156 -14.57 18.54 9.39
CA ARG A 156 -14.50 17.25 10.12
C ARG A 156 -15.56 16.27 9.64
N ASP A 157 -16.79 16.72 9.42
CA ASP A 157 -17.90 15.85 9.11
C ASP A 157 -17.77 15.31 7.68
N ALA A 158 -17.37 16.16 6.74
CA ALA A 158 -17.04 15.74 5.38
C ALA A 158 -15.88 14.72 5.35
N ILE A 159 -14.84 14.91 6.18
CA ILE A 159 -13.73 13.95 6.29
C ILE A 159 -14.22 12.60 6.82
N LEU A 160 -15.06 12.58 7.84
CA LEU A 160 -15.56 11.34 8.42
C LEU A 160 -16.46 10.57 7.44
N GLU A 161 -17.27 11.27 6.64
CA GLU A 161 -18.08 10.66 5.61
C GLU A 161 -17.23 10.06 4.47
N ASP A 162 -16.20 10.80 4.03
CA ASP A 162 -15.21 10.30 3.05
C ASP A 162 -14.52 9.03 3.56
N MET A 163 -14.01 9.05 4.80
CA MET A 163 -13.38 7.89 5.43
C MET A 163 -14.33 6.70 5.50
N ALA A 164 -15.59 6.91 5.84
CA ALA A 164 -16.59 5.86 5.93
C ALA A 164 -16.87 5.21 4.57
N SER A 165 -17.03 6.02 3.53
CA SER A 165 -17.24 5.53 2.15
C SER A 165 -16.06 4.71 1.64
N ILE A 166 -14.83 5.12 1.97
CA ILE A 166 -13.60 4.40 1.65
C ILE A 166 -13.55 3.04 2.37
N LEU A 167 -13.88 3.00 3.68
CA LEU A 167 -13.92 1.75 4.45
C LEU A 167 -14.91 0.74 3.86
N GLU A 168 -16.10 1.19 3.50
CA GLU A 168 -17.14 0.33 2.89
C GLU A 168 -16.66 -0.22 1.54
N CYS A 169 -16.02 0.61 0.74
CA CYS A 169 -15.42 0.21 -0.54
C CYS A 169 -14.33 -0.85 -0.35
N LEU A 170 -13.40 -0.64 0.57
CA LEU A 170 -12.31 -1.58 0.86
C LEU A 170 -12.85 -2.91 1.39
N GLU A 171 -13.88 -2.89 2.23
CA GLU A 171 -14.55 -4.11 2.68
C GLU A 171 -15.22 -4.86 1.52
N GLY A 172 -15.78 -4.15 0.54
CA GLY A 172 -16.27 -4.75 -0.70
C GLY A 172 -15.19 -5.58 -1.40
N TYR A 173 -14.03 -4.98 -1.67
CA TYR A 173 -12.91 -5.67 -2.33
C TYR A 173 -12.30 -6.79 -1.48
N ARG A 174 -12.35 -6.67 -0.15
CA ARG A 174 -11.96 -7.75 0.75
C ARG A 174 -12.89 -8.96 0.62
N ARG A 175 -14.19 -8.75 0.54
CA ARG A 175 -15.19 -9.81 0.32
C ARG A 175 -15.07 -10.45 -1.07
N GLU A 176 -14.68 -9.68 -2.07
CA GLU A 176 -14.35 -10.19 -3.41
C GLU A 176 -13.05 -11.02 -3.43
N GLY A 177 -12.25 -10.99 -2.37
CA GLY A 177 -10.97 -11.68 -2.28
C GLY A 177 -9.81 -10.97 -2.98
N LYS A 178 -10.01 -9.76 -3.51
CA LYS A 178 -8.99 -8.97 -4.20
C LYS A 178 -7.96 -8.35 -3.24
N ILE A 179 -8.36 -8.05 -2.02
CA ILE A 179 -7.47 -7.65 -0.92
C ILE A 179 -7.74 -8.54 0.28
N ARG A 180 -6.71 -8.97 1.00
CA ARG A 180 -6.88 -9.73 2.24
C ARG A 180 -7.12 -8.81 3.41
N HIS A 181 -6.26 -7.79 3.54
CA HIS A 181 -6.33 -6.77 4.58
C HIS A 181 -6.03 -5.40 4.00
N PHE A 182 -6.45 -4.36 4.71
CA PHE A 182 -6.13 -2.99 4.35
C PHE A 182 -5.58 -2.22 5.54
N GLY A 183 -4.85 -1.15 5.26
CA GLY A 183 -4.14 -0.40 6.27
C GLY A 183 -3.87 1.03 5.86
N LEU A 184 -3.13 1.73 6.70
CA LEU A 184 -2.84 3.15 6.58
C LEU A 184 -1.35 3.39 6.37
N SER A 185 -1.01 4.44 5.65
CA SER A 185 0.33 4.98 5.52
C SER A 185 0.27 6.50 5.67
N ASN A 186 1.30 7.09 6.29
CA ASN A 186 1.38 8.54 6.50
C ASN A 186 0.15 9.17 7.16
N GLU A 187 -0.56 8.39 7.95
CA GLU A 187 -1.74 8.83 8.69
C GLU A 187 -1.33 9.44 10.04
N SER A 188 -2.13 10.38 10.53
CA SER A 188 -1.97 10.98 11.86
C SER A 188 -2.60 10.12 12.95
N ALA A 189 -2.19 10.34 14.21
CA ALA A 189 -2.82 9.68 15.35
C ALA A 189 -4.33 9.97 15.42
N TRP A 190 -4.74 11.21 15.13
CA TRP A 190 -6.15 11.58 15.04
C TRP A 190 -6.89 10.77 13.97
N GLY A 191 -6.34 10.73 12.76
CA GLY A 191 -6.97 10.00 11.67
C GLY A 191 -7.05 8.50 11.96
N THR A 192 -5.97 7.90 12.47
CA THR A 192 -5.98 6.48 12.87
C THR A 192 -7.09 6.20 13.90
N ALA A 193 -7.26 7.07 14.90
CA ALA A 193 -8.34 6.95 15.88
C ALA A 193 -9.73 7.04 15.23
N GLN A 194 -9.92 7.92 14.22
CA GLN A 194 -11.19 8.02 13.50
C GLN A 194 -11.47 6.77 12.64
N TRP A 195 -10.46 6.25 11.91
CA TRP A 195 -10.60 5.00 11.17
C TRP A 195 -11.05 3.83 12.07
N LEU A 196 -10.42 3.69 13.24
CA LEU A 196 -10.78 2.66 14.22
C LEU A 196 -12.21 2.84 14.75
N ARG A 197 -12.58 4.07 15.09
CA ARG A 197 -13.94 4.38 15.56
C ARG A 197 -14.99 4.07 14.50
N LEU A 198 -14.78 4.52 13.26
CA LEU A 198 -15.70 4.23 12.15
C LEU A 198 -15.82 2.74 11.86
N SER A 199 -14.74 1.98 11.99
CA SER A 199 -14.77 0.51 11.88
C SER A 199 -15.68 -0.11 12.96
N GLU A 200 -15.61 0.36 14.20
CA GLU A 200 -16.46 -0.11 15.29
C GLU A 200 -17.94 0.32 15.08
N ASP A 201 -18.18 1.60 14.81
CA ASP A 201 -19.52 2.18 14.65
C ASP A 201 -20.30 1.52 13.50
N ARG A 202 -19.62 1.11 12.43
CA ARG A 202 -20.23 0.52 11.23
C ARG A 202 -20.05 -1.01 11.11
N ASN A 203 -19.47 -1.64 12.12
CA ASN A 203 -19.16 -3.08 12.12
C ASN A 203 -18.34 -3.51 10.88
N LEU A 204 -17.33 -2.72 10.53
CA LEU A 204 -16.39 -2.97 9.43
C LEU A 204 -15.04 -3.46 9.97
N PRO A 205 -14.22 -4.15 9.14
CA PRO A 205 -12.87 -4.52 9.54
C PRO A 205 -12.03 -3.31 9.92
N ARG A 206 -11.13 -3.51 10.86
CA ARG A 206 -10.16 -2.49 11.29
C ARG A 206 -9.05 -2.34 10.26
N VAL A 207 -8.53 -1.10 10.14
CA VAL A 207 -7.31 -0.78 9.40
C VAL A 207 -6.07 -1.28 10.13
#